data_b13fa40904c083e44a26f9a26cadc455
#
_entry.id   b13fa40904c083e44a26f9a26cadc455
#
_cell.length_a   1.000
_cell.length_b   1.000
_cell.length_c   1.000
_cell.angle_alpha   90.00
_cell.angle_beta   90.00
_cell.angle_gamma   90.00
#
_symmetry.space_group_name_H-M   'P 1'
#
loop_
_entity.id
_entity.type
_entity.pdbx_description
1 polymer ?
#
loop_
_entity_poly.entity_id
_entity_poly.type
_entity_poly.pdbx_seq_one_letter_code
_entity_poly.pdbx_strand_id
1 'polypeptide(L)'
;MQITQINLQEEYRKTEIEKILSRLEEELVGLVPVKSRIREIAALLLVDKVRKDLGIVAGNPGLHMSFTGSPGTGKTAVGLQMADILFQLGYIKKGHLLTVTRDDLVGQYIGHTAPKTKDVLKKAMGGVLFIDEAYYLYKPDNERDCGSEAIEILLQVMENQRDELVVILAGYKEPMDKFYESNPGLSSRIANHIDFPDYTVEELLKISTIMLEDQQYQLTSQAEMAFAEYIERRKQKPLFANARSIKNALDRARMRQASRIFDNRNQDLTKGELVYLEAEDILQSTVFN
;
A
#
# COMPACT_ATOMS: atom_id res chain seq x y z
N MET A 1 -46.55 -2.07 1.38
CA MET A 1 -45.11 -2.22 1.17
C MET A 1 -44.82 -3.72 1.20
N GLN A 2 -44.55 -4.38 0.07
CA GLN A 2 -44.13 -5.79 0.07
C GLN A 2 -42.76 -5.85 0.75
N ILE A 3 -42.64 -6.68 1.77
CA ILE A 3 -41.37 -6.94 2.45
C ILE A 3 -40.59 -7.87 1.52
N THR A 4 -39.74 -7.28 0.67
CA THR A 4 -38.77 -8.04 -0.13
C THR A 4 -37.66 -8.45 0.82
N GLN A 5 -37.57 -9.73 1.15
CA GLN A 5 -36.46 -10.27 1.91
C GLN A 5 -35.26 -10.42 0.99
N ILE A 6 -34.10 -9.88 1.39
CA ILE A 6 -32.87 -9.99 0.66
C ILE A 6 -31.88 -10.78 1.50
N ASN A 7 -31.24 -11.74 0.86
CA ASN A 7 -30.15 -12.48 1.48
C ASN A 7 -28.82 -11.77 1.20
N LEU A 8 -28.35 -10.97 2.17
CA LEU A 8 -27.09 -10.23 2.06
C LEU A 8 -25.88 -11.18 1.83
N GLN A 9 -25.93 -12.40 2.35
CA GLN A 9 -24.89 -13.41 2.15
C GLN A 9 -24.79 -13.86 0.69
N GLU A 10 -25.91 -13.96 -0.02
CA GLU A 10 -25.90 -14.28 -1.45
C GLU A 10 -25.30 -13.13 -2.26
N GLU A 11 -25.67 -11.89 -1.94
CA GLU A 11 -25.09 -10.70 -2.59
C GLU A 11 -23.58 -10.59 -2.32
N TYR A 12 -23.15 -10.84 -1.09
CA TYR A 12 -21.74 -10.89 -0.71
C TYR A 12 -20.95 -11.92 -1.53
N ARG A 13 -21.50 -13.13 -1.71
CA ARG A 13 -20.87 -14.19 -2.53
C ARG A 13 -20.78 -13.85 -4.02
N LYS A 14 -21.83 -13.21 -4.57
CA LYS A 14 -21.85 -12.78 -5.98
C LYS A 14 -20.74 -11.77 -6.33
N THR A 15 -20.30 -10.98 -5.35
CA THR A 15 -19.34 -9.89 -5.59
C THR A 15 -17.87 -10.29 -5.48
N GLU A 16 -17.57 -11.57 -5.22
CA GLU A 16 -16.17 -12.04 -5.03
C GLU A 16 -15.39 -11.35 -3.89
N ILE A 17 -16.03 -10.45 -3.12
CA ILE A 17 -15.39 -9.67 -2.04
C ILE A 17 -14.88 -10.59 -0.95
N GLU A 18 -15.57 -11.68 -0.67
CA GLU A 18 -15.13 -12.68 0.31
C GLU A 18 -13.70 -13.16 0.02
N LYS A 19 -13.40 -13.44 -1.24
CA LYS A 19 -12.05 -13.88 -1.67
C LYS A 19 -11.02 -12.77 -1.51
N ILE A 20 -11.41 -11.51 -1.81
CA ILE A 20 -10.48 -10.37 -1.68
C ILE A 20 -10.19 -10.11 -0.20
N LEU A 21 -11.21 -10.12 0.66
CA LEU A 21 -11.01 -9.93 2.10
C LEU A 21 -10.24 -11.09 2.74
N SER A 22 -10.42 -12.33 2.27
CA SER A 22 -9.61 -13.47 2.71
C SER A 22 -8.14 -13.31 2.30
N ARG A 23 -7.87 -12.91 1.06
CA ARG A 23 -6.49 -12.59 0.62
C ARG A 23 -5.88 -11.46 1.45
N LEU A 24 -6.65 -10.42 1.78
CA LEU A 24 -6.19 -9.33 2.64
C LEU A 24 -5.74 -9.85 4.01
N GLU A 25 -6.43 -10.87 4.56
CA GLU A 25 -6.05 -11.48 5.83
C GLU A 25 -4.79 -12.36 5.72
N GLU A 26 -4.67 -13.09 4.63
CA GLU A 26 -3.59 -14.07 4.41
C GLU A 26 -2.28 -13.40 3.99
N GLU A 27 -2.36 -12.43 3.05
CA GLU A 27 -1.18 -11.80 2.46
C GLU A 27 -0.60 -10.67 3.32
N LEU A 28 -1.43 -10.00 4.13
CA LEU A 28 -0.99 -8.89 4.97
C LEU A 28 -0.86 -9.33 6.43
N VAL A 29 0.37 -9.42 6.90
CA VAL A 29 0.65 -9.67 8.31
C VAL A 29 0.24 -8.45 9.14
N GLY A 30 -0.39 -8.68 10.28
CA GLY A 30 -0.78 -7.61 11.21
C GLY A 30 -1.77 -6.62 10.59
N LEU A 31 -1.49 -5.34 10.71
CA LEU A 31 -2.29 -4.22 10.16
C LEU A 31 -3.79 -4.30 10.54
N VAL A 32 -4.11 -4.79 11.75
CA VAL A 32 -5.49 -5.01 12.21
C VAL A 32 -6.37 -3.76 12.05
N PRO A 33 -5.94 -2.54 12.41
CA PRO A 33 -6.77 -1.34 12.22
C PRO A 33 -7.05 -1.05 10.74
N VAL A 34 -6.06 -1.28 9.87
CA VAL A 34 -6.20 -1.08 8.41
C VAL A 34 -7.21 -2.07 7.85
N LYS A 35 -7.05 -3.35 8.15
CA LYS A 35 -7.97 -4.42 7.72
C LYS A 35 -9.40 -4.18 8.17
N SER A 36 -9.57 -3.76 9.43
CA SER A 36 -10.88 -3.40 9.98
C SER A 36 -11.52 -2.26 9.17
N ARG A 37 -10.75 -1.22 8.87
CA ARG A 37 -11.25 -0.09 8.10
C ARG A 37 -11.62 -0.47 6.66
N ILE A 38 -10.82 -1.30 6.01
CA ILE A 38 -11.13 -1.82 4.67
C ILE A 38 -12.44 -2.62 4.67
N ARG A 39 -12.65 -3.48 5.68
CA ARG A 39 -13.90 -4.24 5.84
C ARG A 39 -15.12 -3.33 6.05
N GLU A 40 -14.99 -2.29 6.86
CA GLU A 40 -16.05 -1.30 7.08
C GLU A 40 -16.44 -0.62 5.76
N ILE A 41 -15.46 -0.18 4.98
CA ILE A 41 -15.69 0.43 3.68
C ILE A 41 -16.36 -0.57 2.73
N ALA A 42 -15.84 -1.78 2.62
CA ALA A 42 -16.43 -2.81 1.77
C ALA A 42 -17.88 -3.14 2.16
N ALA A 43 -18.18 -3.23 3.46
CA ALA A 43 -19.53 -3.46 3.96
C ALA A 43 -20.48 -2.31 3.61
N LEU A 44 -20.07 -1.05 3.79
CA LEU A 44 -20.84 0.12 3.41
C LEU A 44 -21.16 0.09 1.91
N LEU A 45 -20.16 -0.15 1.08
CA LEU A 45 -20.31 -0.17 -0.38
C LEU A 45 -21.20 -1.30 -0.87
N LEU A 46 -21.11 -2.48 -0.24
CA LEU A 46 -21.99 -3.61 -0.54
C LEU A 46 -23.45 -3.27 -0.20
N VAL A 47 -23.69 -2.71 0.98
CA VAL A 47 -25.05 -2.32 1.40
C VAL A 47 -25.60 -1.24 0.49
N ASP A 48 -24.81 -0.24 0.11
CA ASP A 48 -25.24 0.82 -0.80
C ASP A 48 -25.52 0.28 -2.22
N LYS A 49 -24.77 -0.71 -2.68
CA LYS A 49 -25.05 -1.41 -3.93
C LYS A 49 -26.42 -2.10 -3.87
N VAL A 50 -26.70 -2.87 -2.83
CA VAL A 50 -27.98 -3.55 -2.63
C VAL A 50 -29.14 -2.53 -2.55
N ARG A 51 -28.94 -1.38 -1.87
CA ARG A 51 -29.93 -0.29 -1.82
C ARG A 51 -30.23 0.26 -3.21
N LYS A 52 -29.20 0.50 -4.03
CA LYS A 52 -29.35 0.95 -5.43
C LYS A 52 -30.11 -0.06 -6.28
N ASP A 53 -29.79 -1.34 -6.16
CA ASP A 53 -30.45 -2.43 -6.89
C ASP A 53 -31.95 -2.53 -6.55
N LEU A 54 -32.35 -2.08 -5.35
CA LEU A 54 -33.75 -1.98 -4.90
C LEU A 54 -34.43 -0.66 -5.27
N GLY A 55 -33.77 0.24 -5.98
CA GLY A 55 -34.29 1.56 -6.29
C GLY A 55 -34.36 2.50 -5.09
N ILE A 56 -33.70 2.17 -3.97
CA ILE A 56 -33.56 3.06 -2.82
C ILE A 56 -32.46 4.06 -3.14
N VAL A 57 -32.77 5.35 -3.03
CA VAL A 57 -31.77 6.41 -3.26
C VAL A 57 -30.63 6.24 -2.26
N ALA A 58 -29.45 5.89 -2.77
CA ALA A 58 -28.21 5.92 -2.02
C ALA A 58 -27.38 7.11 -2.50
N GLY A 59 -26.82 7.85 -1.58
CA GLY A 59 -25.82 8.88 -1.94
C GLY A 59 -24.59 8.21 -2.56
N ASN A 60 -23.82 8.96 -3.34
CA ASN A 60 -22.50 8.46 -3.76
C ASN A 60 -21.54 8.66 -2.59
N PRO A 61 -21.02 7.57 -1.99
CA PRO A 61 -20.07 7.68 -0.90
C PRO A 61 -18.78 8.35 -1.38
N GLY A 62 -18.15 9.12 -0.53
CA GLY A 62 -16.80 9.63 -0.79
C GLY A 62 -15.81 8.48 -0.81
N LEU A 63 -15.19 8.23 -1.96
CA LEU A 63 -14.28 7.09 -2.15
C LEU A 63 -12.81 7.47 -2.13
N HIS A 64 -12.50 8.77 -2.16
CA HIS A 64 -11.11 9.22 -2.08
C HIS A 64 -10.53 8.94 -0.69
N MET A 65 -9.27 8.53 -0.65
CA MET A 65 -8.61 8.03 0.58
C MET A 65 -7.28 8.70 0.81
N SER A 66 -6.88 8.76 2.06
CA SER A 66 -5.54 9.10 2.51
C SER A 66 -4.93 7.92 3.24
N PHE A 67 -3.75 7.47 2.80
CA PHE A 67 -2.98 6.40 3.42
C PHE A 67 -1.72 6.99 4.04
N THR A 68 -1.68 7.06 5.36
CA THR A 68 -0.55 7.63 6.09
C THR A 68 0.22 6.58 6.87
N GLY A 69 1.54 6.73 6.94
CA GLY A 69 2.41 5.81 7.69
C GLY A 69 3.82 5.71 7.12
N SER A 70 4.70 5.06 7.85
CA SER A 70 6.11 4.87 7.50
C SER A 70 6.28 4.07 6.19
N PRO A 71 7.44 4.13 5.53
CA PRO A 71 7.69 3.34 4.34
C PRO A 71 7.71 1.85 4.66
N GLY A 72 7.28 1.05 3.68
CA GLY A 72 7.27 -0.42 3.81
C GLY A 72 6.18 -0.97 4.74
N THR A 73 5.14 -0.20 5.06
CA THR A 73 3.98 -0.64 5.87
C THR A 73 2.83 -1.23 5.05
N GLY A 74 3.00 -1.40 3.73
CA GLY A 74 2.00 -2.07 2.90
C GLY A 74 0.97 -1.16 2.22
N LYS A 75 1.13 0.17 2.24
CA LYS A 75 0.17 1.13 1.65
C LYS A 75 -0.22 0.80 0.21
N THR A 76 0.76 0.55 -0.66
CA THR A 76 0.49 0.23 -2.08
C THR A 76 -0.20 -1.13 -2.25
N ALA A 77 0.16 -2.14 -1.45
CA ALA A 77 -0.49 -3.44 -1.47
C ALA A 77 -1.97 -3.33 -1.09
N VAL A 78 -2.29 -2.59 -0.03
CA VAL A 78 -3.68 -2.29 0.36
C VAL A 78 -4.40 -1.48 -0.71
N GLY A 79 -3.72 -0.53 -1.37
CA GLY A 79 -4.27 0.23 -2.49
C GLY A 79 -4.74 -0.67 -3.65
N LEU A 80 -3.98 -1.70 -3.99
CA LEU A 80 -4.35 -2.71 -4.99
C LEU A 80 -5.59 -3.49 -4.56
N GLN A 81 -5.65 -3.95 -3.31
CA GLN A 81 -6.82 -4.66 -2.78
C GLN A 81 -8.07 -3.76 -2.79
N MET A 82 -7.91 -2.47 -2.47
CA MET A 82 -9.02 -1.50 -2.57
C MET A 82 -9.51 -1.31 -3.99
N ALA A 83 -8.62 -1.26 -4.98
CA ALA A 83 -9.02 -1.18 -6.39
C ALA A 83 -9.84 -2.41 -6.80
N ASP A 84 -9.44 -3.61 -6.37
CA ASP A 84 -10.19 -4.84 -6.61
C ASP A 84 -11.59 -4.78 -5.95
N ILE A 85 -11.70 -4.37 -4.69
CA ILE A 85 -12.98 -4.23 -3.98
C ILE A 85 -13.91 -3.25 -4.71
N LEU A 86 -13.41 -2.07 -5.07
CA LEU A 86 -14.17 -1.05 -5.77
C LEU A 86 -14.67 -1.53 -7.14
N PHE A 87 -13.83 -2.28 -7.85
CA PHE A 87 -14.19 -2.86 -9.15
C PHE A 87 -15.27 -3.95 -9.00
N GLN A 88 -15.12 -4.89 -8.09
CA GLN A 88 -16.08 -5.97 -7.85
C GLN A 88 -17.46 -5.44 -7.39
N LEU A 89 -17.46 -4.33 -6.68
CA LEU A 89 -18.70 -3.65 -6.28
C LEU A 89 -19.29 -2.74 -7.35
N GLY A 90 -18.57 -2.54 -8.46
CA GLY A 90 -19.03 -1.72 -9.58
C GLY A 90 -18.92 -0.21 -9.36
N TYR A 91 -18.08 0.23 -8.41
CA TYR A 91 -17.81 1.66 -8.18
C TYR A 91 -16.79 2.25 -9.14
N ILE A 92 -15.95 1.42 -9.74
CA ILE A 92 -15.04 1.77 -10.83
C ILE A 92 -15.19 0.78 -11.99
N LYS A 93 -14.90 1.24 -13.21
CA LYS A 93 -15.11 0.46 -14.44
C LYS A 93 -13.95 -0.49 -14.76
N LYS A 94 -12.76 -0.20 -14.24
CA LYS A 94 -11.52 -0.95 -14.49
C LYS A 94 -10.84 -1.19 -13.14
N GLY A 95 -10.48 -2.42 -12.84
CA GLY A 95 -9.83 -2.80 -11.58
C GLY A 95 -8.34 -2.46 -11.50
N HIS A 96 -7.86 -1.44 -12.23
CA HIS A 96 -6.45 -1.07 -12.23
C HIS A 96 -6.12 0.02 -11.22
N LEU A 97 -4.91 -0.04 -10.70
CA LEU A 97 -4.32 1.00 -9.88
C LEU A 97 -3.13 1.60 -10.65
N LEU A 98 -3.14 2.89 -10.87
CA LEU A 98 -2.02 3.64 -11.44
C LEU A 98 -1.26 4.33 -10.30
N THR A 99 -0.04 3.86 -10.03
CA THR A 99 0.85 4.48 -9.04
C THR A 99 1.70 5.54 -9.70
N VAL A 100 1.71 6.73 -9.12
CA VAL A 100 2.48 7.89 -9.58
C VAL A 100 3.10 8.63 -8.41
N THR A 101 4.11 9.43 -8.72
CA THR A 101 4.76 10.38 -7.80
C THR A 101 4.58 11.81 -8.31
N ARG A 102 5.10 12.78 -7.56
CA ARG A 102 5.15 14.18 -8.02
C ARG A 102 5.73 14.30 -9.42
N ASP A 103 6.82 13.59 -9.72
CA ASP A 103 7.54 13.73 -10.97
C ASP A 103 6.73 13.27 -12.19
N ASP A 104 5.70 12.43 -11.98
CA ASP A 104 4.77 12.03 -13.03
C ASP A 104 3.69 13.07 -13.30
N LEU A 105 3.39 13.94 -12.34
CA LEU A 105 2.32 14.93 -12.39
C LEU A 105 2.82 16.33 -12.74
N VAL A 106 3.95 16.74 -12.18
CA VAL A 106 4.46 18.10 -12.29
C VAL A 106 5.48 18.21 -13.42
N GLY A 107 5.32 19.22 -14.26
CA GLY A 107 6.24 19.53 -15.34
C GLY A 107 7.51 20.23 -14.84
N GLN A 108 8.58 20.12 -15.64
CA GLN A 108 9.86 20.79 -15.33
C GLN A 108 9.84 22.28 -15.71
N TYR A 109 8.96 22.69 -16.62
CA TYR A 109 8.85 24.06 -17.12
C TYR A 109 7.41 24.58 -16.98
N ILE A 110 7.27 25.88 -16.91
CA ILE A 110 5.96 26.56 -16.90
C ILE A 110 5.13 26.11 -18.11
N GLY A 111 3.85 25.76 -17.87
CA GLY A 111 2.92 25.27 -18.90
C GLY A 111 3.00 23.77 -19.18
N HIS A 112 3.95 23.03 -18.59
CA HIS A 112 4.07 21.57 -18.77
C HIS A 112 3.27 20.76 -17.74
N THR A 113 2.92 21.32 -16.61
CA THR A 113 2.22 20.60 -15.52
C THR A 113 0.81 20.21 -15.93
N ALA A 114 0.01 21.12 -16.44
CA ALA A 114 -1.37 20.82 -16.79
C ALA A 114 -1.52 19.71 -17.83
N PRO A 115 -0.81 19.70 -18.98
CA PRO A 115 -0.87 18.59 -19.91
C PRO A 115 -0.45 17.26 -19.27
N LYS A 116 0.65 17.27 -18.52
CA LYS A 116 1.21 16.08 -17.86
C LYS A 116 0.24 15.48 -16.85
N THR A 117 -0.31 16.31 -15.97
CA THR A 117 -1.33 15.89 -14.98
C THR A 117 -2.58 15.33 -15.66
N LYS A 118 -3.07 15.99 -16.73
CA LYS A 118 -4.23 15.51 -17.48
C LYS A 118 -3.98 14.18 -18.18
N ASP A 119 -2.79 13.93 -18.69
CA ASP A 119 -2.41 12.65 -19.30
C ASP A 119 -2.39 11.51 -18.28
N VAL A 120 -1.87 11.76 -17.07
CA VAL A 120 -1.90 10.80 -15.98
C VAL A 120 -3.35 10.50 -15.56
N LEU A 121 -4.16 11.53 -15.35
CA LEU A 121 -5.57 11.38 -15.01
C LEU A 121 -6.34 10.58 -16.07
N LYS A 122 -6.10 10.85 -17.36
CA LYS A 122 -6.72 10.09 -18.46
C LYS A 122 -6.36 8.59 -18.40
N LYS A 123 -5.13 8.25 -18.06
CA LYS A 123 -4.69 6.85 -17.88
C LYS A 123 -5.33 6.19 -16.65
N ALA A 124 -5.56 6.95 -15.58
CA ALA A 124 -6.17 6.46 -14.36
C ALA A 124 -7.69 6.33 -14.43
N MET A 125 -8.34 6.98 -15.41
CA MET A 125 -9.81 6.97 -15.54
C MET A 125 -10.40 5.57 -15.60
N GLY A 126 -11.45 5.39 -14.84
CA GLY A 126 -12.13 4.11 -14.64
C GLY A 126 -11.50 3.24 -13.56
N GLY A 127 -10.41 3.67 -12.93
CA GLY A 127 -9.66 2.94 -11.92
C GLY A 127 -9.30 3.77 -10.69
N VAL A 128 -8.16 3.46 -10.10
CA VAL A 128 -7.62 4.13 -8.93
C VAL A 128 -6.30 4.83 -9.27
N LEU A 129 -6.19 6.11 -8.95
CA LEU A 129 -4.94 6.86 -8.99
C LEU A 129 -4.31 6.86 -7.59
N PHE A 130 -3.17 6.23 -7.45
CA PHE A 130 -2.41 6.18 -6.21
C PHE A 130 -1.22 7.14 -6.32
N ILE A 131 -1.24 8.23 -5.55
CA ILE A 131 -0.17 9.24 -5.54
C ILE A 131 0.69 8.97 -4.31
N ASP A 132 1.88 8.44 -4.55
CA ASP A 132 2.84 8.17 -3.47
C ASP A 132 3.61 9.44 -3.11
N GLU A 133 3.87 9.61 -1.81
CA GLU A 133 4.51 10.81 -1.25
C GLU A 133 3.83 12.11 -1.72
N ALA A 134 2.48 12.12 -1.66
CA ALA A 134 1.65 13.19 -2.21
C ALA A 134 1.97 14.58 -1.65
N TYR A 135 2.51 14.67 -0.43
CA TYR A 135 2.94 15.93 0.17
C TYR A 135 4.02 16.68 -0.64
N TYR A 136 4.79 15.97 -1.49
CA TYR A 136 5.73 16.65 -2.39
C TYR A 136 5.06 17.49 -3.47
N LEU A 137 3.76 17.30 -3.72
CA LEU A 137 3.00 18.16 -4.65
C LEU A 137 2.96 19.62 -4.19
N TYR A 138 3.14 19.88 -2.89
CA TYR A 138 3.14 21.23 -2.34
C TYR A 138 4.52 21.58 -1.76
N LYS A 139 5.14 22.63 -2.27
CA LYS A 139 6.44 23.15 -1.83
C LYS A 139 6.31 24.64 -1.51
N PRO A 140 5.95 25.00 -0.26
CA PRO A 140 5.66 26.40 0.11
C PRO A 140 6.86 27.33 -0.09
N ASP A 141 8.07 26.82 0.05
CA ASP A 141 9.30 27.61 -0.03
C ASP A 141 9.76 27.90 -1.47
N ASN A 142 9.01 27.47 -2.47
CA ASN A 142 9.34 27.64 -3.87
C ASN A 142 8.22 28.35 -4.65
N GLU A 143 8.30 29.66 -4.77
CA GLU A 143 7.33 30.49 -5.50
C GLU A 143 7.18 30.11 -6.99
N ARG A 144 8.15 29.40 -7.56
CA ARG A 144 8.12 28.90 -8.95
C ARG A 144 7.62 27.47 -9.05
N ASP A 145 7.13 26.91 -7.95
CA ASP A 145 6.64 25.53 -7.93
C ASP A 145 5.33 25.38 -8.70
N CYS A 146 5.34 24.49 -9.67
CA CYS A 146 4.16 24.19 -10.48
C CYS A 146 3.28 23.09 -9.87
N GLY A 147 3.52 22.68 -8.62
CA GLY A 147 2.73 21.63 -7.97
C GLY A 147 1.31 22.07 -7.62
N SER A 148 1.11 23.36 -7.31
CA SER A 148 -0.23 23.93 -7.08
C SER A 148 -1.16 23.75 -8.28
N GLU A 149 -0.67 23.90 -9.49
CA GLU A 149 -1.44 23.67 -10.73
C GLU A 149 -1.91 22.20 -10.83
N ALA A 150 -1.05 21.24 -10.46
CA ALA A 150 -1.43 19.83 -10.41
C ALA A 150 -2.51 19.57 -9.34
N ILE A 151 -2.39 20.19 -8.15
CA ILE A 151 -3.37 20.07 -7.07
C ILE A 151 -4.73 20.63 -7.50
N GLU A 152 -4.78 21.80 -8.15
CA GLU A 152 -6.03 22.39 -8.65
C GLU A 152 -6.73 21.47 -9.66
N ILE A 153 -5.98 20.88 -10.59
CA ILE A 153 -6.52 19.94 -11.56
C ILE A 153 -7.03 18.67 -10.86
N LEU A 154 -6.29 18.14 -9.90
CA LEU A 154 -6.73 17.00 -9.08
C LEU A 154 -8.03 17.30 -8.36
N LEU A 155 -8.13 18.46 -7.68
CA LEU A 155 -9.34 18.89 -6.99
C LEU A 155 -10.56 18.94 -7.91
N GLN A 156 -10.38 19.50 -9.11
CA GLN A 156 -11.44 19.60 -10.10
C GLN A 156 -11.92 18.21 -10.55
N VAL A 157 -11.00 17.29 -10.80
CA VAL A 157 -11.34 15.92 -11.23
C VAL A 157 -11.97 15.11 -10.10
N MET A 158 -11.45 15.22 -8.88
CA MET A 158 -12.02 14.55 -7.69
C MET A 158 -13.47 14.98 -7.42
N GLU A 159 -13.84 16.19 -7.76
CA GLU A 159 -15.23 16.68 -7.62
C GLU A 159 -16.11 16.25 -8.80
N ASN A 160 -15.65 16.52 -10.03
CA ASN A 160 -16.48 16.39 -11.23
C ASN A 160 -16.55 14.96 -11.77
N GLN A 161 -15.57 14.12 -11.46
CA GLN A 161 -15.41 12.75 -12.00
C GLN A 161 -15.29 11.69 -10.89
N ARG A 162 -15.85 11.97 -9.73
CA ARG A 162 -15.82 11.09 -8.55
C ARG A 162 -16.43 9.71 -8.78
N ASP A 163 -17.28 9.55 -9.80
CA ASP A 163 -17.91 8.29 -10.19
C ASP A 163 -17.04 7.48 -11.17
N GLU A 164 -15.96 8.07 -11.66
CA GLU A 164 -15.08 7.44 -12.66
C GLU A 164 -13.64 7.26 -12.18
N LEU A 165 -13.23 7.97 -11.13
CA LEU A 165 -11.88 7.93 -10.60
C LEU A 165 -11.87 7.97 -9.08
N VAL A 166 -11.15 7.05 -8.47
CA VAL A 166 -10.82 7.13 -7.05
C VAL A 166 -9.37 7.56 -6.90
N VAL A 167 -9.11 8.51 -6.01
CA VAL A 167 -7.76 9.00 -5.71
C VAL A 167 -7.37 8.54 -4.30
N ILE A 168 -6.19 7.94 -4.20
CA ILE A 168 -5.53 7.60 -2.93
C ILE A 168 -4.28 8.46 -2.83
N LEU A 169 -4.21 9.30 -1.79
CA LEU A 169 -3.03 10.09 -1.46
C LEU A 169 -2.25 9.37 -0.36
N ALA A 170 -1.02 8.99 -0.65
CA ALA A 170 -0.18 8.27 0.30
C ALA A 170 1.05 9.07 0.71
N GLY A 171 1.51 8.87 1.94
CA GLY A 171 2.73 9.51 2.43
C GLY A 171 2.97 9.31 3.92
N TYR A 172 4.00 9.96 4.45
CA TYR A 172 4.26 10.02 5.88
C TYR A 172 3.20 10.86 6.60
N LYS A 173 2.83 10.48 7.81
CA LYS A 173 1.74 11.12 8.54
C LYS A 173 1.97 12.63 8.72
N GLU A 174 3.07 13.02 9.36
CA GLU A 174 3.33 14.43 9.65
C GLU A 174 3.42 15.33 8.39
N PRO A 175 4.15 14.97 7.30
CA PRO A 175 4.12 15.72 6.06
C PRO A 175 2.74 15.77 5.40
N MET A 176 1.94 14.70 5.48
CA MET A 176 0.58 14.68 4.94
C MET A 176 -0.37 15.58 5.74
N ASP A 177 -0.24 15.64 7.06
CA ASP A 177 -1.04 16.54 7.90
C ASP A 177 -0.78 18.01 7.51
N LYS A 178 0.48 18.41 7.36
CA LYS A 178 0.89 19.74 6.87
C LYS A 178 0.39 20.03 5.44
N PHE A 179 0.42 19.01 4.59
CA PHE A 179 -0.09 19.10 3.23
C PHE A 179 -1.59 19.40 3.20
N TYR A 180 -2.38 18.74 4.04
CA TYR A 180 -3.82 18.98 4.17
C TYR A 180 -4.14 20.34 4.81
N GLU A 181 -3.40 20.77 5.82
CA GLU A 181 -3.52 22.12 6.41
C GLU A 181 -3.32 23.22 5.36
N SER A 182 -2.34 23.03 4.48
CA SER A 182 -2.05 23.96 3.39
C SER A 182 -3.03 23.88 2.22
N ASN A 183 -3.79 22.80 2.11
CA ASN A 183 -4.70 22.51 1.01
C ASN A 183 -6.07 22.02 1.51
N PRO A 184 -6.88 22.89 2.16
CA PRO A 184 -8.16 22.48 2.76
C PRO A 184 -9.14 21.86 1.75
N GLY A 185 -9.03 22.25 0.47
CA GLY A 185 -9.83 21.67 -0.60
C GLY A 185 -9.59 20.18 -0.80
N LEU A 186 -8.35 19.68 -0.63
CA LEU A 186 -8.04 18.26 -0.65
C LEU A 186 -8.60 17.56 0.59
N SER A 187 -8.36 18.12 1.77
CA SER A 187 -8.85 17.56 3.04
C SER A 187 -10.38 17.33 3.02
N SER A 188 -11.14 18.28 2.49
CA SER A 188 -12.61 18.18 2.42
C SER A 188 -13.13 17.09 1.47
N ARG A 189 -12.33 16.64 0.51
CA ARG A 189 -12.68 15.60 -0.47
C ARG A 189 -12.21 14.21 -0.09
N ILE A 190 -11.32 14.10 0.88
CA ILE A 190 -10.84 12.82 1.40
C ILE A 190 -11.78 12.34 2.50
N ALA A 191 -12.62 11.37 2.19
CA ALA A 191 -13.58 10.82 3.14
C ALA A 191 -12.98 9.77 4.09
N ASN A 192 -11.92 9.08 3.66
CA ASN A 192 -11.36 7.96 4.38
C ASN A 192 -9.87 8.19 4.66
N HIS A 193 -9.53 8.37 5.93
CA HIS A 193 -8.14 8.42 6.40
C HIS A 193 -7.79 7.08 7.03
N ILE A 194 -6.72 6.45 6.56
CA ILE A 194 -6.25 5.15 7.01
C ILE A 194 -4.79 5.28 7.42
N ASP A 195 -4.54 5.11 8.72
CA ASP A 195 -3.19 5.13 9.28
C ASP A 195 -2.61 3.72 9.28
N PHE A 196 -1.41 3.59 8.75
CA PHE A 196 -0.63 2.35 8.68
C PHE A 196 0.41 2.35 9.79
N PRO A 197 0.21 1.60 10.86
CA PRO A 197 1.18 1.51 11.95
C PRO A 197 2.46 0.81 11.50
N ASP A 198 3.55 1.08 12.20
CA ASP A 198 4.77 0.30 12.07
C ASP A 198 4.55 -1.12 12.59
N TYR A 199 5.18 -2.08 11.93
CA TYR A 199 5.12 -3.49 12.34
C TYR A 199 5.86 -3.75 13.65
N THR A 200 5.36 -4.70 14.43
CA THR A 200 6.08 -5.27 15.57
C THR A 200 7.23 -6.17 15.11
N VAL A 201 8.10 -6.59 16.02
CA VAL A 201 9.19 -7.54 15.69
C VAL A 201 8.61 -8.87 15.23
N GLU A 202 7.58 -9.35 15.90
CA GLU A 202 6.90 -10.61 15.58
C GLU A 202 6.22 -10.55 14.20
N GLU A 203 5.61 -9.43 13.86
CA GLU A 203 5.03 -9.22 12.52
C GLU A 203 6.10 -9.18 11.44
N LEU A 204 7.23 -8.51 11.70
CA LEU A 204 8.35 -8.46 10.75
C LEU A 204 9.03 -9.82 10.55
N LEU A 205 9.09 -10.65 11.60
CA LEU A 205 9.55 -12.05 11.48
C LEU A 205 8.59 -12.86 10.60
N LYS A 206 7.29 -12.75 10.79
CA LYS A 206 6.30 -13.41 9.91
C LYS A 206 6.42 -12.94 8.47
N ILE A 207 6.59 -11.63 8.24
CA ILE A 207 6.82 -11.07 6.90
C ILE A 207 8.10 -11.65 6.29
N SER A 208 9.18 -11.80 7.07
CA SER A 208 10.42 -12.37 6.59
C SER A 208 10.26 -13.85 6.16
N THR A 209 9.48 -14.61 6.91
CA THR A 209 9.18 -16.02 6.57
C THR A 209 8.44 -16.10 5.23
N ILE A 210 7.40 -15.30 5.04
CA ILE A 210 6.65 -15.26 3.77
C ILE A 210 7.59 -14.88 2.60
N MET A 211 8.43 -13.84 2.76
CA MET A 211 9.37 -13.41 1.73
C MET A 211 10.40 -14.49 1.36
N LEU A 212 10.82 -15.30 2.32
CA LEU A 212 11.76 -16.38 2.09
C LEU A 212 11.09 -17.59 1.44
N GLU A 213 9.87 -17.95 1.87
CA GLU A 213 9.08 -19.05 1.29
C GLU A 213 8.79 -18.81 -0.20
N ASP A 214 8.43 -17.58 -0.59
CA ASP A 214 8.25 -17.18 -2.00
C ASP A 214 9.48 -17.45 -2.86
N GLN A 215 10.66 -17.46 -2.26
CA GLN A 215 11.94 -17.70 -2.91
C GLN A 215 12.53 -19.09 -2.60
N GLN A 216 11.76 -19.94 -1.90
CA GLN A 216 12.18 -21.28 -1.45
C GLN A 216 13.41 -21.27 -0.54
N TYR A 217 13.58 -20.21 0.25
CA TYR A 217 14.57 -20.12 1.32
C TYR A 217 13.92 -20.33 2.68
N GLN A 218 14.73 -20.72 3.66
CA GLN A 218 14.32 -20.89 5.06
C GLN A 218 15.44 -20.40 5.98
N LEU A 219 15.08 -19.96 7.18
CA LEU A 219 16.04 -19.71 8.25
C LEU A 219 16.24 -20.98 9.08
N THR A 220 17.47 -21.27 9.48
CA THR A 220 17.67 -22.23 10.59
C THR A 220 17.15 -21.62 11.89
N SER A 221 16.86 -22.44 12.91
CA SER A 221 16.38 -21.94 14.22
C SER A 221 17.34 -20.91 14.84
N GLN A 222 18.65 -21.09 14.64
CA GLN A 222 19.66 -20.13 15.09
C GLN A 222 19.65 -18.85 14.27
N ALA A 223 19.44 -18.95 12.96
CA ALA A 223 19.30 -17.78 12.10
C ALA A 223 18.03 -16.98 12.40
N GLU A 224 16.93 -17.65 12.76
CA GLU A 224 15.68 -16.98 13.15
C GLU A 224 15.88 -16.16 14.43
N MET A 225 16.56 -16.72 15.44
CA MET A 225 16.92 -15.98 16.65
C MET A 225 17.83 -14.78 16.36
N ALA A 226 18.86 -14.97 15.53
CA ALA A 226 19.76 -13.89 15.12
C ALA A 226 19.01 -12.82 14.32
N PHE A 227 18.02 -13.21 13.51
CA PHE A 227 17.24 -12.26 12.72
C PHE A 227 16.25 -11.48 13.57
N ALA A 228 15.67 -12.08 14.62
CA ALA A 228 14.86 -11.36 15.59
C ALA A 228 15.68 -10.26 16.28
N GLU A 229 16.89 -10.56 16.75
CA GLU A 229 17.79 -9.59 17.35
C GLU A 229 18.21 -8.51 16.33
N TYR A 230 18.47 -8.90 15.07
CA TYR A 230 18.73 -7.95 13.98
C TYR A 230 17.59 -6.95 13.84
N ILE A 231 16.35 -7.41 13.81
CA ILE A 231 15.17 -6.56 13.64
C ILE A 231 15.06 -5.56 14.81
N GLU A 232 15.20 -6.04 16.06
CA GLU A 232 15.13 -5.19 17.25
C GLU A 232 16.16 -4.05 17.17
N ARG A 233 17.42 -4.37 16.87
CA ARG A 233 18.50 -3.38 16.73
C ARG A 233 18.27 -2.46 15.55
N ARG A 234 17.80 -2.97 14.41
CA ARG A 234 17.57 -2.20 13.19
C ARG A 234 16.41 -1.21 13.34
N LYS A 235 15.37 -1.56 14.08
CA LYS A 235 14.24 -0.66 14.39
C LYS A 235 14.67 0.59 15.14
N GLN A 236 15.73 0.52 15.92
CA GLN A 236 16.26 1.66 16.70
C GLN A 236 17.20 2.56 15.86
N LYS A 237 17.62 2.11 14.68
CA LYS A 237 18.52 2.88 13.81
C LYS A 237 17.70 3.77 12.86
N PRO A 238 18.23 4.95 12.46
CA PRO A 238 17.55 5.83 11.51
C PRO A 238 17.28 5.13 10.17
N LEU A 239 16.33 5.68 9.44
CA LEU A 239 15.91 5.19 8.11
C LEU A 239 15.41 3.73 8.13
N PHE A 240 14.83 3.30 9.23
CA PHE A 240 14.11 2.03 9.26
C PHE A 240 12.83 2.15 8.41
N ALA A 241 12.60 1.18 7.54
CA ALA A 241 11.52 1.20 6.56
C ALA A 241 10.74 -0.12 6.55
N ASN A 242 10.40 -0.63 7.73
CA ASN A 242 9.55 -1.79 7.94
C ASN A 242 9.90 -2.97 6.99
N ALA A 243 8.92 -3.53 6.28
CA ALA A 243 9.12 -4.67 5.38
C ALA A 243 10.17 -4.42 4.29
N ARG A 244 10.39 -3.16 3.85
CA ARG A 244 11.47 -2.83 2.91
C ARG A 244 12.85 -3.06 3.52
N SER A 245 13.04 -2.70 4.79
CA SER A 245 14.28 -2.97 5.52
C SER A 245 14.52 -4.46 5.72
N ILE A 246 13.45 -5.23 5.97
CA ILE A 246 13.52 -6.69 6.10
C ILE A 246 13.94 -7.32 4.78
N LYS A 247 13.30 -6.96 3.68
CA LYS A 247 13.68 -7.43 2.34
C LYS A 247 15.17 -7.19 2.04
N ASN A 248 15.64 -5.97 2.28
CA ASN A 248 17.05 -5.64 2.05
C ASN A 248 18.00 -6.46 2.94
N ALA A 249 17.60 -6.78 4.17
CA ALA A 249 18.40 -7.60 5.08
C ALA A 249 18.46 -9.05 4.59
N LEU A 250 17.35 -9.61 4.15
CA LEU A 250 17.28 -10.96 3.58
C LEU A 250 18.09 -11.08 2.29
N ASP A 251 18.00 -10.09 1.40
CA ASP A 251 18.81 -10.07 0.17
C ASP A 251 20.31 -10.06 0.48
N ARG A 252 20.75 -9.32 1.51
CA ARG A 252 22.14 -9.32 1.97
C ARG A 252 22.54 -10.64 2.62
N ALA A 253 21.65 -11.27 3.40
CA ALA A 253 21.91 -12.58 3.99
C ALA A 253 22.11 -13.65 2.90
N ARG A 254 21.27 -13.64 1.86
CA ARG A 254 21.41 -14.50 0.69
C ARG A 254 22.74 -14.30 -0.05
N MET A 255 23.18 -13.05 -0.20
CA MET A 255 24.49 -12.76 -0.80
C MET A 255 25.63 -13.36 0.03
N ARG A 256 25.55 -13.32 1.38
CA ARG A 256 26.57 -13.91 2.26
C ARG A 256 26.54 -15.43 2.20
N GLN A 257 25.36 -16.05 2.21
CA GLN A 257 25.22 -17.49 1.98
C GLN A 257 25.87 -17.89 0.65
N ALA A 258 25.54 -17.18 -0.44
CA ALA A 258 26.11 -17.46 -1.75
C ALA A 258 27.64 -17.34 -1.77
N SER A 259 28.21 -16.33 -1.09
CA SER A 259 29.66 -16.19 -0.96
C SER A 259 30.27 -17.35 -0.18
N ARG A 260 29.69 -17.73 0.96
CA ARG A 260 30.11 -18.85 1.79
C ARG A 260 30.11 -20.17 1.00
N ILE A 261 29.06 -20.43 0.24
CA ILE A 261 28.95 -21.61 -0.62
C ILE A 261 30.00 -21.56 -1.72
N PHE A 262 30.20 -20.42 -2.36
CA PHE A 262 31.15 -20.26 -3.44
C PHE A 262 32.61 -20.45 -2.98
N ASP A 263 32.94 -19.99 -1.78
CA ASP A 263 34.27 -20.17 -1.19
C ASP A 263 34.56 -21.65 -0.91
N ASN A 264 33.53 -22.47 -0.64
CA ASN A 264 33.60 -23.89 -0.43
C ASN A 264 33.27 -24.74 -1.68
N ARG A 265 33.30 -24.15 -2.87
CA ARG A 265 32.87 -24.75 -4.15
C ARG A 265 33.57 -26.08 -4.54
N ASN A 266 34.66 -26.43 -3.88
CA ASN A 266 35.36 -27.68 -4.10
C ASN A 266 34.78 -28.89 -3.32
N GLN A 267 33.73 -28.62 -2.50
CA GLN A 267 33.01 -29.65 -1.75
C GLN A 267 31.65 -29.90 -2.39
N ASP A 268 31.14 -31.13 -2.25
CA ASP A 268 29.80 -31.46 -2.68
C ASP A 268 28.78 -30.71 -1.82
N LEU A 269 27.81 -30.08 -2.46
CA LEU A 269 26.75 -29.32 -1.81
C LEU A 269 25.50 -30.18 -1.57
N THR A 270 24.93 -30.05 -0.41
CA THR A 270 23.62 -30.62 -0.09
C THR A 270 22.49 -29.64 -0.51
N LYS A 271 21.29 -30.18 -0.75
CA LYS A 271 20.10 -29.34 -0.98
C LYS A 271 19.84 -28.41 0.19
N GLY A 272 20.12 -28.85 1.42
CA GLY A 272 19.92 -28.02 2.62
C GLY A 272 20.77 -26.76 2.61
N GLU A 273 22.05 -26.87 2.22
CA GLU A 273 22.94 -25.69 2.15
C GLU A 273 22.48 -24.64 1.14
N LEU A 274 21.74 -25.05 0.11
CA LEU A 274 21.17 -24.12 -0.89
C LEU A 274 19.87 -23.47 -0.43
N VAL A 275 19.18 -24.06 0.55
CA VAL A 275 17.87 -23.60 1.03
C VAL A 275 17.97 -22.80 2.33
N TYR A 276 18.87 -23.23 3.25
CA TYR A 276 18.92 -22.61 4.58
C TYR A 276 19.91 -21.44 4.64
N LEU A 277 19.43 -20.34 5.22
CA LEU A 277 20.26 -19.23 5.70
C LEU A 277 20.69 -19.54 7.14
N GLU A 278 21.97 -19.44 7.41
CA GLU A 278 22.57 -19.70 8.70
C GLU A 278 22.68 -18.42 9.56
N ALA A 279 22.88 -18.59 10.86
CA ALA A 279 23.04 -17.46 11.78
C ALA A 279 24.20 -16.53 11.36
N GLU A 280 25.30 -17.10 10.86
CA GLU A 280 26.45 -16.32 10.39
C GLU A 280 26.11 -15.40 9.22
N ASP A 281 25.20 -15.82 8.32
CA ASP A 281 24.74 -14.99 7.19
C ASP A 281 23.97 -13.74 7.67
N ILE A 282 23.43 -13.77 8.87
CA ILE A 282 22.73 -12.65 9.53
C ILE A 282 23.72 -11.82 10.38
N LEU A 283 24.51 -12.47 11.24
CA LEU A 283 25.37 -11.83 12.25
C LEU A 283 26.50 -10.99 11.65
N GLN A 284 26.90 -11.26 10.41
CA GLN A 284 27.87 -10.42 9.67
C GLN A 284 27.32 -9.03 9.29
N SER A 285 26.08 -8.72 9.64
CA SER A 285 25.53 -7.38 9.39
C SER A 285 26.17 -6.32 10.27
N THR A 286 26.44 -5.13 9.68
CA THR A 286 26.92 -3.94 10.41
C THR A 286 25.93 -3.44 11.47
N VAL A 287 24.75 -4.01 11.57
CA VAL A 287 23.77 -3.68 12.62
C VAL A 287 24.23 -4.21 13.99
N PHE A 288 25.07 -5.25 14.00
CA PHE A 288 25.62 -5.85 15.23
C PHE A 288 26.92 -5.18 15.72
N ASN A 289 27.56 -4.34 14.89
CA ASN A 289 28.80 -3.64 15.17
C ASN A 289 28.57 -2.23 15.76
#